data_e9062a3466d4b34925ab56c6d18d063e
#
_entry.id   e9062a3466d4b34925ab56c6d18d063e
#
_cell.length_a   1.000
_cell.length_b   1.000
_cell.length_c   1.000
_cell.angle_alpha   90.00
_cell.angle_beta   90.00
_cell.angle_gamma   90.00
#
_symmetry.space_group_name_H-M   'P 1'
#
loop_
_entity.id
_entity.type
_entity.pdbx_description
1 polymer ?
#
loop_
_entity_poly.entity_id
_entity_poly.type
_entity_poly.pdbx_seq_one_letter_code
_entity_poly.pdbx_strand_id
1 'polypeptide(L)'
;MAKKKRVSLTDNFEEVLKAGDFEAFKAIYDKCELNAYYDGRFGLRTALHHRYINEECARWLVEQGLDINVLDYYGKTPLCEQASNGNDIVELYYELGGDINKPDRYGMTPLHMAADYHHVNTVKFLVANGADIFAKNDRGWNALHYALMNCRGIYTVPMVEIAEILLNAGNTITPEIQECVKNIGEDFEFHRENFSKREAENVDEALQKMYKFFMVEPVARRIVHDGVSPIIVCDGTWRQQFNYLWDYLVPSSGAAKTVQGELIRIGGRITDEFYRNGGVNWDRGYRKMVDALPRYFSKGNPLSDDELAEIETLISKIKGHGTPDEILDRICELAVVWVLNNQTPITLEKTNYRR
;
A
#
# COMPACT_ATOMS: atom_id res chain seq x y z
N MET A 1 20.67 47.01 16.15
CA MET A 1 19.44 46.21 16.06
C MET A 1 19.84 44.77 15.76
N ALA A 2 19.42 43.81 16.58
CA ALA A 2 19.68 42.40 16.31
C ALA A 2 18.97 42.02 15.00
N LYS A 3 19.67 41.35 14.08
CA LYS A 3 19.06 40.85 12.85
C LYS A 3 17.92 39.89 13.22
N LYS A 4 16.74 40.05 12.63
CA LYS A 4 15.62 39.12 12.80
C LYS A 4 16.05 37.73 12.33
N LYS A 5 15.93 36.72 13.18
CA LYS A 5 16.25 35.34 12.86
C LYS A 5 15.26 34.78 11.83
N ARG A 6 15.71 33.83 11.01
CA ARG A 6 14.89 33.14 9.99
C ARG A 6 13.99 32.11 10.64
N VAL A 7 12.76 32.00 10.15
CA VAL A 7 11.79 30.95 10.56
C VAL A 7 11.97 29.64 9.76
N SER A 8 12.83 29.66 8.73
CA SER A 8 13.18 28.48 7.94
C SER A 8 14.66 28.15 8.08
N LEU A 9 15.00 26.88 8.12
CA LEU A 9 16.37 26.40 8.10
C LEU A 9 17.05 26.73 6.76
N THR A 10 18.37 26.66 6.72
CA THR A 10 19.15 26.98 5.51
C THR A 10 19.06 25.86 4.49
N ASP A 11 19.28 26.16 3.20
CA ASP A 11 19.17 25.20 2.09
C ASP A 11 20.16 24.03 2.23
N ASN A 12 21.30 24.24 2.89
CA ASN A 12 22.32 23.21 3.14
C ASN A 12 22.09 22.42 4.44
N PHE A 13 20.96 22.61 5.12
CA PHE A 13 20.68 21.97 6.44
C PHE A 13 20.76 20.44 6.37
N GLU A 14 20.17 19.81 5.35
CA GLU A 14 20.20 18.38 5.19
C GLU A 14 21.62 17.84 4.94
N GLU A 15 22.44 18.57 4.19
CA GLU A 15 23.84 18.21 3.95
C GLU A 15 24.66 18.25 5.25
N VAL A 16 24.41 19.24 6.09
CA VAL A 16 25.06 19.38 7.41
C VAL A 16 24.68 18.23 8.33
N LEU A 17 23.40 17.84 8.35
CA LEU A 17 22.93 16.66 9.12
C LEU A 17 23.57 15.37 8.63
N LYS A 18 23.60 15.13 7.31
CA LYS A 18 24.22 13.96 6.70
C LYS A 18 25.72 13.86 6.97
N ALA A 19 26.39 15.00 7.04
CA ALA A 19 27.82 15.07 7.38
C ALA A 19 28.09 14.84 8.87
N GLY A 20 27.06 14.98 9.73
CA GLY A 20 27.21 14.92 11.18
C GLY A 20 28.03 16.09 11.75
N ASP A 21 28.12 17.22 11.03
CA ASP A 21 28.89 18.39 11.45
C ASP A 21 28.09 19.22 12.46
N PHE A 22 28.33 18.93 13.75
CA PHE A 22 27.63 19.57 14.85
C PHE A 22 27.93 21.07 14.97
N GLU A 23 29.15 21.51 14.66
CA GLU A 23 29.50 22.95 14.73
C GLU A 23 28.80 23.71 13.58
N ALA A 24 28.79 23.16 12.38
CA ALA A 24 28.01 23.72 11.28
C ALA A 24 26.51 23.72 11.57
N PHE A 25 26.00 22.68 12.24
CA PHE A 25 24.60 22.61 12.68
C PHE A 25 24.26 23.76 13.66
N LYS A 26 25.06 23.99 14.69
CA LYS A 26 24.88 25.13 15.63
C LYS A 26 24.94 26.49 14.91
N ALA A 27 25.87 26.65 13.96
CA ALA A 27 26.02 27.88 13.19
C ALA A 27 24.79 28.21 12.31
N ILE A 28 23.98 27.22 11.95
CA ILE A 28 22.68 27.45 11.31
C ILE A 28 21.74 28.16 12.27
N TYR A 29 21.67 27.72 13.53
CA TYR A 29 20.79 28.28 14.57
C TYR A 29 21.21 29.65 15.09
N ASP A 30 22.43 30.10 14.82
CA ASP A 30 22.81 31.51 15.00
C ASP A 30 21.95 32.44 14.15
N LYS A 31 21.50 31.95 12.98
CA LYS A 31 20.75 32.72 11.99
C LYS A 31 19.26 32.38 11.95
N CYS A 32 18.87 31.27 12.55
CA CYS A 32 17.51 30.73 12.52
C CYS A 32 16.86 30.76 13.91
N GLU A 33 15.54 30.78 13.96
CA GLU A 33 14.80 30.56 15.18
C GLU A 33 14.95 29.09 15.61
N LEU A 34 14.82 28.81 16.92
CA LEU A 34 14.99 27.45 17.45
C LEU A 34 13.99 26.46 16.85
N ASN A 35 12.76 26.92 16.61
CA ASN A 35 11.67 26.16 15.98
C ASN A 35 11.62 26.33 14.44
N ALA A 36 12.70 26.80 13.83
CA ALA A 36 12.77 26.92 12.36
C ALA A 36 12.51 25.57 11.69
N TYR A 37 11.80 25.60 10.59
CA TYR A 37 11.41 24.41 9.83
C TYR A 37 12.20 24.27 8.52
N TYR A 38 12.36 23.02 8.02
CA TYR A 38 13.11 22.74 6.78
C TYR A 38 12.22 22.55 5.54
N ASP A 39 10.94 22.23 5.70
CA ASP A 39 10.00 21.95 4.61
C ASP A 39 8.83 22.96 4.53
N GLY A 40 9.15 24.22 4.40
CA GLY A 40 8.32 25.41 4.58
C GLY A 40 6.99 25.51 3.85
N ARG A 41 6.62 24.58 2.98
CA ARG A 41 5.34 24.67 2.27
C ARG A 41 4.23 23.78 2.83
N PHE A 42 4.54 22.64 3.40
CA PHE A 42 3.54 21.61 3.72
C PHE A 42 3.75 20.89 5.05
N GLY A 43 4.82 21.15 5.81
CA GLY A 43 5.12 20.31 6.95
C GLY A 43 5.31 21.03 8.27
N LEU A 44 5.87 22.24 8.31
CA LEU A 44 6.32 22.93 9.54
C LEU A 44 7.22 22.02 10.39
N ARG A 45 8.01 21.15 9.74
CA ARG A 45 8.86 20.16 10.38
C ARG A 45 10.14 20.82 10.88
N THR A 46 10.37 20.78 12.18
CA THR A 46 11.63 21.21 12.78
C THR A 46 12.73 20.18 12.56
N ALA A 47 13.96 20.51 12.90
CA ALA A 47 15.09 19.58 12.80
C ALA A 47 14.86 18.26 13.54
N LEU A 48 14.10 18.24 14.65
CA LEU A 48 13.76 17.02 15.38
C LEU A 48 12.94 16.01 14.56
N HIS A 49 12.18 16.47 13.52
CA HIS A 49 11.47 15.59 12.61
C HIS A 49 12.35 15.01 11.51
N HIS A 50 13.58 15.51 11.34
CA HIS A 50 14.40 15.14 10.20
C HIS A 50 15.03 13.76 10.36
N ARG A 51 14.91 12.91 9.32
CA ARG A 51 15.39 11.51 9.35
C ARG A 51 16.90 11.33 9.60
N TYR A 52 17.70 12.35 9.35
CA TYR A 52 19.15 12.33 9.54
C TYR A 52 19.59 13.05 10.82
N ILE A 53 18.65 13.47 11.69
CA ILE A 53 19.01 14.05 12.99
C ILE A 53 19.76 12.99 13.80
N ASN A 54 20.87 13.39 14.40
CA ASN A 54 21.63 12.54 15.32
C ASN A 54 21.37 12.90 16.77
N GLU A 55 21.83 12.06 17.69
CA GLU A 55 21.64 12.23 19.12
C GLU A 55 22.17 13.59 19.63
N GLU A 56 23.39 13.98 19.22
CA GLU A 56 24.04 15.20 19.68
C GLU A 56 23.24 16.45 19.30
N CYS A 57 22.80 16.52 18.04
CA CYS A 57 21.94 17.61 17.55
C CYS A 57 20.58 17.65 18.26
N ALA A 58 19.97 16.48 18.48
CA ALA A 58 18.66 16.39 19.13
C ALA A 58 18.73 16.83 20.59
N ARG A 59 19.71 16.33 21.37
CA ARG A 59 19.92 16.74 22.75
C ARG A 59 20.18 18.25 22.86
N TRP A 60 21.04 18.76 21.99
CA TRP A 60 21.32 20.20 21.98
C TRP A 60 20.08 21.05 21.75
N LEU A 61 19.23 20.68 20.77
CA LEU A 61 18.00 21.41 20.48
C LEU A 61 17.04 21.44 21.67
N VAL A 62 16.88 20.30 22.35
CA VAL A 62 16.03 20.21 23.55
C VAL A 62 16.62 20.99 24.69
N GLU A 63 17.95 20.97 24.89
CA GLU A 63 18.68 21.79 25.89
C GLU A 63 18.53 23.29 25.61
N GLN A 64 18.46 23.71 24.35
CA GLN A 64 18.16 25.09 23.97
C GLN A 64 16.68 25.47 24.20
N GLY A 65 15.82 24.52 24.56
CA GLY A 65 14.41 24.74 24.86
C GLY A 65 13.44 24.44 23.70
N LEU A 66 13.87 23.74 22.65
CA LEU A 66 12.94 23.23 21.66
C LEU A 66 12.08 22.13 22.28
N ASP A 67 10.76 22.27 22.18
CA ASP A 67 9.84 21.26 22.66
C ASP A 67 10.01 19.96 21.89
N ILE A 68 10.34 18.85 22.60
CA ILE A 68 10.47 17.52 22.02
C ILE A 68 9.14 17.01 21.44
N ASN A 69 8.01 17.58 21.86
CA ASN A 69 6.66 17.27 21.40
C ASN A 69 6.11 18.30 20.41
N VAL A 70 6.97 19.14 19.82
CA VAL A 70 6.57 20.11 18.78
C VAL A 70 5.84 19.41 17.63
N LEU A 71 4.71 19.97 17.21
CA LEU A 71 3.89 19.36 16.16
C LEU A 71 4.25 19.90 14.78
N ASP A 72 4.28 19.01 13.80
CA ASP A 72 4.28 19.38 12.37
C ASP A 72 2.88 19.79 11.90
N TYR A 73 2.76 20.11 10.60
CA TYR A 73 1.47 20.47 9.98
C TYR A 73 0.41 19.36 10.12
N TYR A 74 0.80 18.10 10.13
CA TYR A 74 -0.10 16.95 10.26
C TYR A 74 -0.39 16.57 11.72
N GLY A 75 0.16 17.32 12.67
CA GLY A 75 0.03 17.05 14.11
C GLY A 75 0.95 15.93 14.60
N LYS A 76 1.94 15.52 13.80
CA LYS A 76 2.93 14.53 14.20
C LYS A 76 3.97 15.16 15.13
N THR A 77 4.32 14.43 16.19
CA THR A 77 5.49 14.73 17.01
C THR A 77 6.78 14.22 16.35
N PRO A 78 7.96 14.73 16.73
CA PRO A 78 9.23 14.15 16.30
C PRO A 78 9.33 12.65 16.57
N LEU A 79 8.90 12.16 17.73
CA LEU A 79 8.89 10.74 18.08
C LEU A 79 8.01 9.94 17.11
N CYS A 80 6.83 10.44 16.78
CA CYS A 80 5.93 9.80 15.82
C CYS A 80 6.54 9.72 14.40
N GLU A 81 7.22 10.77 13.94
CA GLU A 81 7.91 10.79 12.65
C GLU A 81 9.11 9.83 12.63
N GLN A 82 9.90 9.76 13.71
CA GLN A 82 11.03 8.84 13.79
C GLN A 82 10.58 7.37 13.90
N ALA A 83 9.43 7.12 14.54
CA ALA A 83 8.84 5.79 14.56
C ALA A 83 8.48 5.30 13.15
N SER A 84 8.05 6.21 12.25
CA SER A 84 7.84 5.88 10.82
C SER A 84 9.15 5.66 10.05
N ASN A 85 10.26 6.23 10.49
CA ASN A 85 11.57 6.08 9.84
C ASN A 85 12.33 4.84 10.34
N GLY A 86 11.93 4.22 11.46
CA GLY A 86 12.59 3.08 12.08
C GLY A 86 13.99 3.40 12.64
N ASN A 87 14.22 4.64 13.04
CA ASN A 87 15.50 5.10 13.55
C ASN A 87 15.65 4.77 15.04
N ASP A 88 16.85 4.42 15.48
CA ASP A 88 17.18 4.14 16.87
C ASP A 88 17.00 5.39 17.78
N ILE A 89 16.90 6.57 17.19
CA ILE A 89 16.68 7.84 17.92
C ILE A 89 15.30 7.91 18.63
N VAL A 90 14.40 6.98 18.36
CA VAL A 90 13.09 6.86 19.04
C VAL A 90 13.29 6.66 20.55
N GLU A 91 14.28 5.86 20.95
CA GLU A 91 14.62 5.62 22.34
C GLU A 91 15.07 6.92 23.03
N LEU A 92 15.99 7.65 22.36
CA LEU A 92 16.43 8.96 22.83
C LEU A 92 15.28 9.94 22.98
N TYR A 93 14.36 9.99 22.02
CA TYR A 93 13.25 10.95 22.08
C TYR A 93 12.30 10.63 23.25
N TYR A 94 12.08 9.36 23.52
CA TYR A 94 11.35 8.95 24.72
C TYR A 94 12.07 9.37 26.01
N GLU A 95 13.38 9.16 26.11
CA GLU A 95 14.20 9.62 27.26
C GLU A 95 14.14 11.15 27.47
N LEU A 96 14.08 11.92 26.38
CA LEU A 96 13.95 13.38 26.40
C LEU A 96 12.52 13.87 26.71
N GLY A 97 11.57 12.97 26.98
CA GLY A 97 10.20 13.31 27.35
C GLY A 97 9.23 13.36 26.16
N GLY A 98 9.56 12.72 25.05
CA GLY A 98 8.67 12.54 23.92
C GLY A 98 7.45 11.72 24.31
N ASP A 99 6.25 12.18 23.94
CA ASP A 99 4.99 11.51 24.22
C ASP A 99 4.81 10.30 23.31
N ILE A 100 4.94 9.10 23.89
CA ILE A 100 4.88 7.81 23.20
C ILE A 100 3.48 7.50 22.66
N ASN A 101 2.44 8.17 23.15
CA ASN A 101 1.03 7.93 22.80
C ASN A 101 0.38 9.09 22.05
N LYS A 102 1.12 10.16 21.77
CA LYS A 102 0.57 11.35 21.09
C LYS A 102 0.12 10.99 19.67
N PRO A 103 -1.20 11.06 19.37
CA PRO A 103 -1.67 10.82 18.03
C PRO A 103 -1.46 12.05 17.14
N ASP A 104 -1.32 11.82 15.84
CA ASP A 104 -1.41 12.86 14.81
C ASP A 104 -2.88 13.26 14.53
N ARG A 105 -3.11 14.10 13.51
CA ARG A 105 -4.45 14.57 13.12
C ARG A 105 -5.39 13.47 12.61
N TYR A 106 -4.87 12.30 12.29
CA TYR A 106 -5.64 11.13 11.83
C TYR A 106 -5.79 10.07 12.91
N GLY A 107 -5.41 10.39 14.15
CA GLY A 107 -5.42 9.45 15.26
C GLY A 107 -4.28 8.44 15.23
N MET A 108 -3.27 8.62 14.35
CA MET A 108 -2.15 7.70 14.22
C MET A 108 -1.12 7.96 15.31
N THR A 109 -0.91 6.99 16.20
CA THR A 109 0.13 7.04 17.24
C THR A 109 1.50 6.58 16.70
N PRO A 110 2.61 6.83 17.42
CA PRO A 110 3.90 6.26 17.05
C PRO A 110 3.88 4.74 16.83
N LEU A 111 3.07 4.01 17.59
CA LEU A 111 2.92 2.56 17.43
C LEU A 111 2.23 2.18 16.11
N HIS A 112 1.21 2.94 15.67
CA HIS A 112 0.61 2.75 14.34
C HIS A 112 1.66 2.93 13.24
N MET A 113 2.48 3.97 13.34
CA MET A 113 3.50 4.26 12.34
C MET A 113 4.59 3.18 12.30
N ALA A 114 5.13 2.79 13.45
CA ALA A 114 6.15 1.75 13.53
C ALA A 114 5.65 0.40 12.99
N ALA A 115 4.42 0.03 13.28
CA ALA A 115 3.82 -1.22 12.81
C ALA A 115 3.53 -1.20 11.30
N ASP A 116 2.99 -0.11 10.77
CA ASP A 116 2.68 0.06 9.34
C ASP A 116 3.94 0.06 8.46
N TYR A 117 5.02 0.69 8.95
CA TYR A 117 6.32 0.68 8.27
C TYR A 117 7.20 -0.54 8.60
N HIS A 118 6.67 -1.52 9.34
CA HIS A 118 7.29 -2.81 9.66
C HIS A 118 8.60 -2.70 10.45
N HIS A 119 8.72 -1.72 11.34
CA HIS A 119 9.88 -1.48 12.19
C HIS A 119 9.80 -2.27 13.49
N VAL A 120 10.15 -3.56 13.42
CA VAL A 120 10.01 -4.53 14.54
C VAL A 120 10.64 -4.03 15.84
N ASN A 121 11.89 -3.54 15.79
CA ASN A 121 12.60 -3.07 17.00
C ASN A 121 11.90 -1.87 17.63
N THR A 122 11.44 -0.93 16.81
CA THR A 122 10.67 0.23 17.27
C THR A 122 9.35 -0.20 17.91
N VAL A 123 8.63 -1.17 17.31
CA VAL A 123 7.41 -1.74 17.92
C VAL A 123 7.71 -2.38 19.27
N LYS A 124 8.77 -3.20 19.37
CA LYS A 124 9.20 -3.79 20.65
C LYS A 124 9.46 -2.74 21.71
N PHE A 125 10.23 -1.70 21.35
CA PHE A 125 10.56 -0.61 22.25
C PHE A 125 9.30 0.12 22.73
N LEU A 126 8.43 0.54 21.81
CA LEU A 126 7.22 1.28 22.12
C LEU A 126 6.29 0.48 23.04
N VAL A 127 6.04 -0.80 22.73
CA VAL A 127 5.21 -1.68 23.57
C VAL A 127 5.82 -1.87 24.97
N ALA A 128 7.12 -2.10 25.06
CA ALA A 128 7.81 -2.28 26.33
C ALA A 128 7.77 -1.01 27.22
N ASN A 129 7.63 0.18 26.61
CA ASN A 129 7.60 1.46 27.32
C ASN A 129 6.18 2.06 27.44
N GLY A 130 5.12 1.25 27.28
CA GLY A 130 3.76 1.65 27.61
C GLY A 130 3.01 2.36 26.47
N ALA A 131 3.37 2.08 25.21
CA ALA A 131 2.52 2.49 24.09
C ALA A 131 1.14 1.81 24.20
N ASP A 132 0.08 2.60 24.00
CA ASP A 132 -1.29 2.10 24.02
C ASP A 132 -1.57 1.25 22.76
N ILE A 133 -1.53 -0.06 22.93
CA ILE A 133 -1.79 -1.03 21.86
C ILE A 133 -3.25 -1.04 21.40
N PHE A 134 -4.16 -0.45 22.17
CA PHE A 134 -5.60 -0.38 21.87
C PHE A 134 -6.00 0.98 21.27
N ALA A 135 -5.09 1.97 21.24
CA ALA A 135 -5.35 3.25 20.62
C ALA A 135 -5.87 3.07 19.19
N LYS A 136 -6.93 3.80 18.84
CA LYS A 136 -7.58 3.69 17.53
C LYS A 136 -7.40 4.99 16.75
N ASN A 137 -7.09 4.85 15.46
CA ASN A 137 -7.09 5.97 14.53
C ASN A 137 -8.52 6.41 14.17
N ASP A 138 -8.68 7.44 13.34
CA ASP A 138 -9.97 8.00 12.91
C ASP A 138 -10.86 6.99 12.16
N ARG A 139 -10.29 5.88 11.67
CA ARG A 139 -11.03 4.77 11.04
C ARG A 139 -11.44 3.68 12.04
N GLY A 140 -11.13 3.85 13.32
CA GLY A 140 -11.41 2.87 14.37
C GLY A 140 -10.44 1.69 14.42
N TRP A 141 -9.30 1.74 13.73
CA TRP A 141 -8.30 0.67 13.67
C TRP A 141 -7.15 0.92 14.65
N ASN A 142 -6.77 -0.11 15.40
CA ASN A 142 -5.55 -0.09 16.19
C ASN A 142 -4.30 -0.36 15.31
N ALA A 143 -3.11 -0.28 15.89
CA ALA A 143 -1.86 -0.43 15.17
C ALA A 143 -1.73 -1.78 14.45
N LEU A 144 -2.18 -2.89 15.07
CA LEU A 144 -2.17 -4.22 14.46
C LEU A 144 -3.08 -4.29 13.23
N HIS A 145 -4.33 -3.85 13.38
CA HIS A 145 -5.30 -3.87 12.29
C HIS A 145 -4.84 -3.01 11.10
N TYR A 146 -4.36 -1.79 11.39
CA TYR A 146 -3.88 -0.87 10.34
C TYR A 146 -2.68 -1.44 9.58
N ALA A 147 -1.68 -1.99 10.29
CA ALA A 147 -0.51 -2.60 9.68
C ALA A 147 -0.84 -3.83 8.83
N LEU A 148 -1.75 -4.71 9.30
CA LEU A 148 -2.19 -5.88 8.54
C LEU A 148 -2.94 -5.48 7.26
N MET A 149 -3.78 -4.45 7.29
CA MET A 149 -4.46 -3.96 6.10
C MET A 149 -3.51 -3.50 4.99
N ASN A 150 -2.36 -2.92 5.37
CA ASN A 150 -1.38 -2.38 4.45
C ASN A 150 -0.25 -3.37 4.09
N CYS A 151 -0.15 -4.50 4.82
CA CYS A 151 0.89 -5.50 4.63
C CYS A 151 0.77 -6.20 3.27
N ARG A 152 1.86 -6.30 2.52
CA ARG A 152 1.94 -6.98 1.22
C ARG A 152 3.31 -7.61 1.00
N GLY A 153 3.33 -8.73 0.29
CA GLY A 153 4.54 -9.37 -0.23
C GLY A 153 5.60 -9.65 0.83
N ILE A 154 6.82 -9.20 0.60
CA ILE A 154 7.97 -9.45 1.50
C ILE A 154 7.81 -8.84 2.90
N TYR A 155 6.97 -7.84 3.05
CA TYR A 155 6.69 -7.23 4.35
C TYR A 155 5.90 -8.14 5.29
N THR A 156 5.34 -9.25 4.78
CA THR A 156 4.73 -10.31 5.60
C THR A 156 5.75 -10.90 6.60
N VAL A 157 7.02 -10.96 6.23
CA VAL A 157 8.08 -11.53 7.09
C VAL A 157 8.25 -10.73 8.39
N PRO A 158 8.54 -9.42 8.39
CA PRO A 158 8.61 -8.64 9.63
C PRO A 158 7.23 -8.49 10.29
N MET A 159 6.13 -8.53 9.53
CA MET A 159 4.77 -8.40 10.07
C MET A 159 4.41 -9.54 11.03
N VAL A 160 4.91 -10.76 10.79
CA VAL A 160 4.73 -11.90 11.71
C VAL A 160 5.24 -11.57 13.12
N GLU A 161 6.45 -11.02 13.21
CA GLU A 161 7.05 -10.68 14.51
C GLU A 161 6.31 -9.52 15.19
N ILE A 162 5.90 -8.53 14.41
CA ILE A 162 5.06 -7.41 14.91
C ILE A 162 3.73 -7.94 15.44
N ALA A 163 3.07 -8.83 14.70
CA ALA A 163 1.81 -9.44 15.11
C ALA A 163 1.97 -10.24 16.41
N GLU A 164 3.05 -11.02 16.52
CA GLU A 164 3.35 -11.79 17.74
C GLU A 164 3.55 -10.87 18.94
N ILE A 165 4.31 -9.78 18.79
CA ILE A 165 4.54 -8.78 19.85
C ILE A 165 3.20 -8.20 20.32
N LEU A 166 2.37 -7.74 19.38
CA LEU A 166 1.13 -7.05 19.69
C LEU A 166 0.06 -8.01 20.26
N LEU A 167 -0.01 -9.25 19.79
CA LEU A 167 -0.89 -10.28 20.36
C LEU A 167 -0.46 -10.68 21.77
N ASN A 168 0.86 -10.87 22.00
CA ASN A 168 1.39 -11.16 23.34
C ASN A 168 1.17 -10.00 24.32
N ALA A 169 1.13 -8.75 23.82
CA ALA A 169 0.80 -7.58 24.62
C ALA A 169 -0.71 -7.45 24.93
N GLY A 170 -1.57 -8.28 24.30
CA GLY A 170 -3.00 -8.36 24.62
C GLY A 170 -3.96 -7.89 23.53
N ASN A 171 -3.47 -7.61 22.31
CA ASN A 171 -4.37 -7.35 21.20
C ASN A 171 -5.29 -8.57 20.94
N THR A 172 -6.53 -8.28 20.53
CA THR A 172 -7.52 -9.32 20.26
C THR A 172 -7.65 -9.61 18.77
N ILE A 173 -7.90 -10.86 18.45
CA ILE A 173 -8.19 -11.31 17.08
C ILE A 173 -9.68 -11.07 16.82
N THR A 174 -10.00 -10.32 15.78
CA THR A 174 -11.37 -10.07 15.32
C THR A 174 -11.56 -10.65 13.91
N PRO A 175 -12.82 -10.87 13.47
CA PRO A 175 -13.08 -11.34 12.10
C PRO A 175 -12.46 -10.44 11.03
N GLU A 176 -12.42 -9.12 11.24
CA GLU A 176 -11.82 -8.16 10.30
C GLU A 176 -10.30 -8.34 10.21
N ILE A 177 -9.64 -8.61 11.35
CA ILE A 177 -8.20 -8.92 11.38
C ILE A 177 -7.92 -10.26 10.68
N GLN A 178 -8.77 -11.27 10.88
CA GLN A 178 -8.66 -12.55 10.19
C GLN A 178 -8.80 -12.39 8.68
N GLU A 179 -9.74 -11.57 8.23
CA GLU A 179 -9.91 -11.24 6.82
C GLU A 179 -8.69 -10.51 6.24
N CYS A 180 -8.05 -9.60 7.00
CA CYS A 180 -6.79 -8.97 6.57
C CYS A 180 -5.71 -10.03 6.33
N VAL A 181 -5.56 -11.00 7.22
CA VAL A 181 -4.56 -12.08 7.10
C VAL A 181 -4.85 -12.97 5.89
N LYS A 182 -6.12 -13.30 5.64
CA LYS A 182 -6.55 -14.04 4.45
C LYS A 182 -6.21 -13.26 3.17
N ASN A 183 -6.53 -11.97 3.14
CA ASN A 183 -6.24 -11.09 1.99
C ASN A 183 -4.73 -10.96 1.71
N ILE A 184 -3.87 -10.96 2.75
CA ILE A 184 -2.40 -11.00 2.57
C ILE A 184 -1.99 -12.28 1.85
N GLY A 185 -2.56 -13.42 2.22
CA GLY A 185 -2.28 -14.70 1.57
C GLY A 185 -2.77 -14.73 0.12
N GLU A 186 -3.97 -14.25 -0.15
CA GLU A 186 -4.55 -14.18 -1.50
C GLU A 186 -3.73 -13.25 -2.41
N ASP A 187 -3.34 -12.07 -1.90
CA ASP A 187 -2.46 -11.14 -2.62
C ASP A 187 -1.10 -11.77 -2.94
N PHE A 188 -0.51 -12.46 -1.96
CA PHE A 188 0.75 -13.14 -2.19
C PHE A 188 0.62 -14.27 -3.22
N GLU A 189 -0.41 -15.11 -3.15
CA GLU A 189 -0.64 -16.18 -4.14
C GLU A 189 -0.84 -15.61 -5.55
N PHE A 190 -1.53 -14.48 -5.67
CA PHE A 190 -1.70 -13.80 -6.94
C PHE A 190 -0.35 -13.31 -7.51
N HIS A 191 0.53 -12.77 -6.66
CA HIS A 191 1.80 -12.17 -7.06
C HIS A 191 3.02 -13.09 -6.93
N ARG A 192 2.84 -14.33 -6.51
CA ARG A 192 3.93 -15.29 -6.19
C ARG A 192 5.01 -15.40 -7.27
N GLU A 193 4.62 -15.41 -8.54
CA GLU A 193 5.55 -15.53 -9.66
C GLU A 193 6.50 -14.33 -9.82
N ASN A 194 6.20 -13.20 -9.17
CA ASN A 194 7.03 -12.00 -9.19
C ASN A 194 8.19 -12.06 -8.18
N PHE A 195 8.18 -13.04 -7.26
CA PHE A 195 9.19 -13.22 -6.23
C PHE A 195 10.25 -14.23 -6.69
N SER A 196 11.49 -14.03 -6.25
CA SER A 196 12.49 -15.09 -6.34
C SER A 196 12.05 -16.30 -5.49
N LYS A 197 12.57 -17.49 -5.81
CA LYS A 197 12.23 -18.71 -5.06
C LYS A 197 12.46 -18.54 -3.55
N ARG A 198 13.59 -17.94 -3.15
CA ARG A 198 13.92 -17.70 -1.74
C ARG A 198 12.96 -16.72 -1.05
N GLU A 199 12.60 -15.65 -1.73
CA GLU A 199 11.63 -14.69 -1.19
C GLU A 199 10.25 -15.34 -1.01
N ALA A 200 9.80 -16.11 -2.00
CA ALA A 200 8.54 -16.83 -1.91
C ALA A 200 8.52 -17.86 -0.77
N GLU A 201 9.63 -18.61 -0.56
CA GLU A 201 9.78 -19.53 0.56
C GLU A 201 9.71 -18.80 1.91
N ASN A 202 10.40 -17.66 2.06
CA ASN A 202 10.35 -16.86 3.28
C ASN A 202 8.92 -16.33 3.59
N VAL A 203 8.21 -15.86 2.55
CA VAL A 203 6.82 -15.39 2.73
C VAL A 203 5.89 -16.55 3.04
N ASP A 204 6.05 -17.72 2.42
CA ASP A 204 5.29 -18.93 2.75
C ASP A 204 5.43 -19.28 4.24
N GLU A 205 6.66 -19.33 4.75
CA GLU A 205 6.91 -19.61 6.16
C GLU A 205 6.26 -18.57 7.09
N ALA A 206 6.34 -17.30 6.70
CA ALA A 206 5.70 -16.22 7.44
C ALA A 206 4.17 -16.35 7.46
N LEU A 207 3.55 -16.62 6.31
CA LEU A 207 2.12 -16.82 6.18
C LEU A 207 1.63 -18.02 7.00
N GLN A 208 2.36 -19.15 7.00
CA GLN A 208 1.99 -20.30 7.82
C GLN A 208 1.93 -19.96 9.31
N LYS A 209 2.86 -19.12 9.81
CA LYS A 209 2.82 -18.62 11.18
C LYS A 209 1.62 -17.70 11.40
N MET A 210 1.36 -16.78 10.48
CA MET A 210 0.21 -15.86 10.57
C MET A 210 -1.11 -16.63 10.58
N TYR A 211 -1.33 -17.58 9.69
CA TYR A 211 -2.54 -18.40 9.68
C TYR A 211 -2.77 -19.10 11.00
N LYS A 212 -1.69 -19.64 11.61
CA LYS A 212 -1.75 -20.27 12.92
C LYS A 212 -2.08 -19.28 14.04
N PHE A 213 -1.40 -18.12 14.07
CA PHE A 213 -1.63 -17.11 15.12
C PHE A 213 -3.06 -16.56 15.07
N PHE A 214 -3.55 -16.28 13.87
CA PHE A 214 -4.86 -15.67 13.68
C PHE A 214 -5.99 -16.68 13.47
N MET A 215 -5.72 -17.98 13.54
CA MET A 215 -6.71 -19.05 13.33
C MET A 215 -7.44 -18.90 11.98
N VAL A 216 -6.69 -18.64 10.94
CA VAL A 216 -7.15 -18.51 9.55
C VAL A 216 -6.76 -19.77 8.78
N GLU A 217 -7.68 -20.32 8.01
CA GLU A 217 -7.37 -21.43 7.10
C GLU A 217 -6.36 -20.96 6.04
N PRO A 218 -5.29 -21.73 5.78
CA PRO A 218 -4.31 -21.38 4.76
C PRO A 218 -4.96 -21.18 3.39
N VAL A 219 -4.61 -20.09 2.74
CA VAL A 219 -5.02 -19.84 1.35
C VAL A 219 -4.41 -20.89 0.43
N ALA A 220 -5.25 -21.48 -0.42
CA ALA A 220 -4.81 -22.50 -1.37
C ALA A 220 -3.85 -21.90 -2.42
N ARG A 221 -2.91 -22.72 -2.88
CA ARG A 221 -2.01 -22.33 -3.97
C ARG A 221 -2.80 -21.97 -5.22
N ARG A 222 -2.53 -20.79 -5.76
CA ARG A 222 -3.17 -20.34 -7.00
C ARG A 222 -2.76 -21.22 -8.17
N ILE A 223 -3.74 -21.69 -8.95
CA ILE A 223 -3.52 -22.45 -10.17
C ILE A 223 -3.76 -21.50 -11.35
N VAL A 224 -2.69 -21.16 -12.06
CA VAL A 224 -2.78 -20.32 -13.27
C VAL A 224 -2.92 -21.20 -14.49
N HIS A 225 -3.83 -20.84 -15.38
CA HIS A 225 -4.11 -21.56 -16.63
C HIS A 225 -2.86 -21.67 -17.52
N ASP A 226 -2.65 -22.83 -18.10
CA ASP A 226 -1.45 -23.13 -18.91
C ASP A 226 -1.42 -22.39 -20.26
N GLY A 227 -2.58 -21.91 -20.73
CA GLY A 227 -2.78 -21.23 -22.01
C GLY A 227 -3.20 -22.18 -23.14
N VAL A 228 -3.35 -23.49 -22.87
CA VAL A 228 -3.59 -24.53 -23.87
C VAL A 228 -4.81 -25.39 -23.55
N SER A 229 -4.99 -25.78 -22.29
CA SER A 229 -6.11 -26.61 -21.84
C SER A 229 -7.46 -25.89 -22.00
N PRO A 230 -8.58 -26.62 -22.17
CA PRO A 230 -9.89 -25.98 -22.17
C PRO A 230 -10.15 -25.16 -20.91
N ILE A 231 -10.73 -23.98 -21.10
CA ILE A 231 -11.06 -23.07 -19.98
C ILE A 231 -12.40 -23.51 -19.38
N ILE A 232 -12.34 -23.99 -18.16
CA ILE A 232 -13.53 -24.38 -17.40
C ILE A 232 -13.96 -23.18 -16.56
N VAL A 233 -15.25 -22.82 -16.65
CA VAL A 233 -15.82 -21.72 -15.85
C VAL A 233 -16.69 -22.34 -14.77
N CYS A 234 -16.59 -21.84 -13.54
CA CYS A 234 -17.43 -22.30 -12.43
C CYS A 234 -18.89 -21.88 -12.61
N ASP A 235 -19.81 -22.61 -11.96
CA ASP A 235 -21.21 -22.18 -11.85
C ASP A 235 -21.31 -20.96 -10.92
N GLY A 236 -22.30 -20.10 -11.18
CA GLY A 236 -22.56 -18.94 -10.32
C GLY A 236 -23.01 -17.69 -11.08
N THR A 237 -23.09 -16.59 -10.37
CA THR A 237 -23.35 -15.29 -10.96
C THR A 237 -22.16 -14.84 -11.82
N TRP A 238 -22.38 -13.93 -12.76
CA TRP A 238 -21.30 -13.41 -13.61
C TRP A 238 -20.14 -12.81 -12.78
N ARG A 239 -20.41 -12.20 -11.62
CA ARG A 239 -19.36 -11.67 -10.72
C ARG A 239 -18.50 -12.78 -10.11
N GLN A 240 -19.11 -13.88 -9.67
CA GLN A 240 -18.39 -15.05 -9.16
C GLN A 240 -17.54 -15.68 -10.27
N GLN A 241 -18.10 -15.80 -11.46
CA GLN A 241 -17.39 -16.30 -12.64
C GLN A 241 -16.24 -15.38 -13.07
N PHE A 242 -16.44 -14.05 -13.03
CA PHE A 242 -15.40 -13.08 -13.34
C PHE A 242 -14.23 -13.18 -12.36
N ASN A 243 -14.50 -13.25 -11.06
CA ASN A 243 -13.46 -13.39 -10.02
C ASN A 243 -12.70 -14.71 -10.18
N TYR A 244 -13.41 -15.81 -10.43
CA TYR A 244 -12.79 -17.10 -10.73
C TYR A 244 -11.87 -17.03 -11.96
N LEU A 245 -12.35 -16.44 -13.07
CA LEU A 245 -11.58 -16.29 -14.30
C LEU A 245 -10.40 -15.33 -14.13
N TRP A 246 -10.54 -14.29 -13.29
CA TRP A 246 -9.43 -13.43 -12.90
C TRP A 246 -8.31 -14.22 -12.26
N ASP A 247 -8.61 -15.00 -11.25
CA ASP A 247 -7.61 -15.82 -10.56
C ASP A 247 -7.04 -16.92 -11.45
N TYR A 248 -7.82 -17.45 -12.37
CA TYR A 248 -7.41 -18.56 -13.21
C TYR A 248 -6.64 -18.14 -14.47
N LEU A 249 -7.02 -17.03 -15.12
CA LEU A 249 -6.49 -16.65 -16.44
C LEU A 249 -5.53 -15.47 -16.44
N VAL A 250 -5.64 -14.56 -15.45
CA VAL A 250 -4.90 -13.29 -15.47
C VAL A 250 -3.53 -13.46 -14.82
N PRO A 251 -2.40 -13.18 -15.49
CA PRO A 251 -1.09 -13.26 -14.87
C PRO A 251 -0.88 -12.13 -13.86
N SER A 252 0.01 -12.33 -12.91
CA SER A 252 0.41 -11.30 -11.94
C SER A 252 1.03 -10.06 -12.59
N SER A 253 1.64 -10.21 -13.77
CA SER A 253 2.24 -9.12 -14.55
C SER A 253 2.15 -9.39 -16.05
N GLY A 254 2.11 -8.31 -16.83
CA GLY A 254 2.07 -8.39 -18.31
C GLY A 254 0.70 -8.75 -18.88
N ALA A 255 0.69 -9.14 -20.15
CA ALA A 255 -0.50 -9.57 -20.85
C ALA A 255 -0.81 -11.05 -20.56
N ALA A 256 -2.07 -11.45 -20.69
CA ALA A 256 -2.47 -12.85 -20.54
C ALA A 256 -1.94 -13.73 -21.68
N LYS A 257 -1.97 -15.06 -21.50
CA LYS A 257 -1.57 -16.03 -22.54
C LYS A 257 -2.63 -16.17 -23.63
N THR A 258 -3.89 -15.93 -23.27
CA THR A 258 -5.06 -16.15 -24.15
C THR A 258 -5.88 -14.88 -24.29
N VAL A 259 -6.68 -14.81 -25.36
CA VAL A 259 -7.64 -13.71 -25.56
C VAL A 259 -8.67 -13.66 -24.44
N GLN A 260 -9.11 -14.82 -23.95
CA GLN A 260 -10.01 -14.96 -22.80
C GLN A 260 -9.44 -14.28 -21.58
N GLY A 261 -8.21 -14.64 -21.21
CA GLY A 261 -7.52 -14.05 -20.06
C GLY A 261 -7.29 -12.55 -20.24
N GLU A 262 -7.01 -12.09 -21.45
CA GLU A 262 -6.80 -10.67 -21.71
C GLU A 262 -8.09 -9.85 -21.61
N LEU A 263 -9.23 -10.37 -22.04
CA LEU A 263 -10.54 -9.72 -21.85
C LEU A 263 -10.86 -9.55 -20.36
N ILE A 264 -10.69 -10.60 -19.56
CA ILE A 264 -10.88 -10.54 -18.10
C ILE A 264 -9.89 -9.54 -17.49
N ARG A 265 -8.61 -9.57 -17.90
CA ARG A 265 -7.58 -8.65 -17.42
C ARG A 265 -7.91 -7.19 -17.73
N ILE A 266 -8.36 -6.88 -18.93
CA ILE A 266 -8.74 -5.51 -19.30
C ILE A 266 -9.92 -5.05 -18.45
N GLY A 267 -10.98 -5.84 -18.33
CA GLY A 267 -12.13 -5.51 -17.49
C GLY A 267 -11.74 -5.19 -16.06
N GLY A 268 -10.98 -6.07 -15.40
CA GLY A 268 -10.55 -5.88 -14.04
C GLY A 268 -9.61 -4.67 -13.85
N ARG A 269 -8.65 -4.46 -14.76
CA ARG A 269 -7.74 -3.32 -14.70
C ARG A 269 -8.44 -1.97 -14.84
N ILE A 270 -9.44 -1.89 -15.71
CA ILE A 270 -10.23 -0.67 -15.88
C ILE A 270 -11.07 -0.42 -14.63
N THR A 271 -11.72 -1.46 -14.12
CA THR A 271 -12.53 -1.41 -12.92
C THR A 271 -11.68 -0.93 -11.72
N ASP A 272 -10.51 -1.51 -11.52
CA ASP A 272 -9.58 -1.13 -10.44
C ASP A 272 -9.11 0.33 -10.57
N GLU A 273 -8.79 0.79 -11.78
CA GLU A 273 -8.37 2.18 -12.00
C GLU A 273 -9.45 3.19 -11.63
N PHE A 274 -10.71 2.90 -11.96
CA PHE A 274 -11.80 3.83 -11.63
C PHE A 274 -12.25 3.72 -10.17
N TYR A 275 -12.39 2.51 -9.62
CA TYR A 275 -12.84 2.35 -8.23
C TYR A 275 -11.81 2.73 -7.18
N ARG A 276 -10.53 2.41 -7.38
CA ARG A 276 -9.48 2.67 -6.38
C ARG A 276 -8.78 3.99 -6.61
N ASN A 277 -8.57 4.37 -7.86
CA ASN A 277 -7.74 5.52 -8.22
C ASN A 277 -8.55 6.69 -8.79
N GLY A 278 -9.88 6.55 -8.93
CA GLY A 278 -10.73 7.60 -9.49
C GLY A 278 -10.33 8.02 -10.92
N GLY A 279 -9.66 7.14 -11.66
CA GLY A 279 -9.21 7.41 -13.03
C GLY A 279 -7.98 8.31 -13.15
N VAL A 280 -7.26 8.57 -12.06
CA VAL A 280 -6.07 9.46 -12.05
C VAL A 280 -4.98 8.99 -13.02
N ASN A 281 -4.81 7.65 -13.18
CA ASN A 281 -3.81 7.09 -14.08
C ASN A 281 -4.37 6.78 -15.49
N TRP A 282 -5.50 7.34 -15.86
CA TRP A 282 -6.17 7.12 -17.15
C TRP A 282 -5.39 7.72 -18.32
N ASP A 283 -4.31 7.04 -18.71
CA ASP A 283 -3.36 7.49 -19.72
C ASP A 283 -3.62 6.87 -21.12
N ARG A 284 -2.70 7.10 -22.04
CA ARG A 284 -2.72 6.53 -23.39
C ARG A 284 -2.66 5.00 -23.38
N GLY A 285 -2.03 4.39 -22.37
CA GLY A 285 -1.93 2.93 -22.22
C GLY A 285 -3.30 2.31 -21.95
N TYR A 286 -4.04 2.84 -20.98
CA TYR A 286 -5.41 2.41 -20.68
C TYR A 286 -6.35 2.59 -21.87
N ARG A 287 -6.29 3.75 -22.57
CA ARG A 287 -7.11 3.99 -23.76
C ARG A 287 -6.87 2.95 -24.84
N LYS A 288 -5.62 2.57 -25.10
CA LYS A 288 -5.28 1.51 -26.06
C LYS A 288 -5.76 0.12 -25.63
N MET A 289 -5.75 -0.16 -24.32
CA MET A 289 -6.32 -1.41 -23.79
C MET A 289 -7.80 -1.52 -24.10
N VAL A 290 -8.56 -0.47 -23.80
CA VAL A 290 -10.01 -0.41 -24.05
C VAL A 290 -10.31 -0.49 -25.55
N ASP A 291 -9.50 0.18 -26.39
CA ASP A 291 -9.63 0.12 -27.85
C ASP A 291 -9.44 -1.29 -28.45
N ALA A 292 -8.79 -2.19 -27.70
CA ALA A 292 -8.61 -3.56 -28.15
C ALA A 292 -9.84 -4.47 -27.91
N LEU A 293 -10.77 -4.08 -27.02
CA LEU A 293 -11.93 -4.89 -26.65
C LEU A 293 -12.79 -5.34 -27.85
N PRO A 294 -13.23 -4.46 -28.78
CA PRO A 294 -14.08 -4.90 -29.92
C PRO A 294 -13.40 -5.98 -30.75
N ARG A 295 -12.10 -5.85 -31.00
CA ARG A 295 -11.30 -6.84 -31.74
C ARG A 295 -11.25 -8.20 -31.03
N TYR A 296 -11.16 -8.20 -29.69
CA TYR A 296 -11.14 -9.45 -28.93
C TYR A 296 -12.51 -10.12 -28.90
N PHE A 297 -13.57 -9.35 -28.65
CA PHE A 297 -14.95 -9.84 -28.67
C PHE A 297 -15.42 -10.37 -30.05
N SER A 298 -14.76 -9.95 -31.11
CA SER A 298 -15.06 -10.44 -32.49
C SER A 298 -14.31 -11.73 -32.85
N LYS A 299 -13.44 -12.26 -31.96
CA LYS A 299 -12.71 -13.53 -32.20
C LYS A 299 -13.57 -14.75 -31.81
N GLY A 300 -13.23 -15.91 -32.37
CA GLY A 300 -13.90 -17.20 -32.06
C GLY A 300 -15.39 -17.19 -32.36
N ASN A 301 -16.20 -17.51 -31.35
CA ASN A 301 -17.64 -17.30 -31.38
C ASN A 301 -17.91 -15.86 -30.91
N PRO A 302 -18.11 -14.89 -31.80
CA PRO A 302 -18.21 -13.48 -31.44
C PRO A 302 -19.47 -13.20 -30.61
N LEU A 303 -19.49 -12.08 -29.91
CA LEU A 303 -20.73 -11.51 -29.38
C LEU A 303 -21.68 -11.18 -30.56
N SER A 304 -22.97 -11.04 -30.27
CA SER A 304 -23.94 -10.58 -31.26
C SER A 304 -23.61 -9.16 -31.76
N ASP A 305 -24.13 -8.81 -32.94
CA ASP A 305 -23.91 -7.45 -33.51
C ASP A 305 -24.40 -6.36 -32.56
N ASP A 306 -25.53 -6.60 -31.86
CA ASP A 306 -26.06 -5.66 -30.87
C ASP A 306 -25.12 -5.50 -29.65
N GLU A 307 -24.55 -6.60 -29.14
CA GLU A 307 -23.58 -6.56 -28.02
C GLU A 307 -22.25 -5.93 -28.43
N LEU A 308 -21.78 -6.14 -29.66
CA LEU A 308 -20.59 -5.46 -30.18
C LEU A 308 -20.81 -3.94 -30.30
N ALA A 309 -22.00 -3.52 -30.80
CA ALA A 309 -22.38 -2.11 -30.83
C ALA A 309 -22.51 -1.50 -29.40
N GLU A 310 -23.02 -2.31 -28.45
CA GLU A 310 -23.04 -1.93 -27.03
C GLU A 310 -21.62 -1.69 -26.51
N ILE A 311 -20.66 -2.58 -26.75
CA ILE A 311 -19.25 -2.43 -26.32
C ILE A 311 -18.65 -1.14 -26.87
N GLU A 312 -18.85 -0.79 -28.14
CA GLU A 312 -18.34 0.47 -28.70
C GLU A 312 -18.91 1.69 -27.98
N THR A 313 -20.21 1.63 -27.64
CA THR A 313 -20.89 2.67 -26.86
C THR A 313 -20.32 2.80 -25.46
N LEU A 314 -20.11 1.68 -24.76
CA LEU A 314 -19.53 1.66 -23.41
C LEU A 314 -18.09 2.21 -23.42
N ILE A 315 -17.28 1.84 -24.41
CA ILE A 315 -15.92 2.34 -24.60
C ILE A 315 -15.92 3.87 -24.80
N SER A 316 -16.84 4.38 -25.63
CA SER A 316 -16.95 5.83 -25.86
C SER A 316 -17.27 6.58 -24.57
N LYS A 317 -18.16 6.04 -23.74
CA LYS A 317 -18.53 6.63 -22.45
C LYS A 317 -17.36 6.65 -21.48
N ILE A 318 -16.59 5.54 -21.35
CA ILE A 318 -15.40 5.45 -20.50
C ILE A 318 -14.36 6.49 -20.89
N LYS A 319 -14.18 6.77 -22.19
CA LYS A 319 -13.21 7.76 -22.67
C LYS A 319 -13.63 9.21 -22.43
N GLY A 320 -14.91 9.46 -22.23
CA GLY A 320 -15.52 10.81 -22.18
C GLY A 320 -15.60 11.48 -20.83
N HIS A 321 -14.95 10.99 -19.75
CA HIS A 321 -14.97 11.54 -18.39
C HIS A 321 -16.30 11.38 -17.63
N GLY A 322 -16.49 10.25 -17.07
CA GLY A 322 -17.57 9.93 -16.12
C GLY A 322 -18.01 8.49 -16.32
N THR A 323 -17.49 7.60 -15.48
CA THR A 323 -17.77 6.17 -15.63
C THR A 323 -18.68 5.75 -14.48
N PRO A 324 -20.00 5.63 -14.70
CA PRO A 324 -20.88 4.96 -13.75
C PRO A 324 -20.43 3.49 -13.59
N ASP A 325 -20.55 2.98 -12.37
CA ASP A 325 -20.20 1.60 -12.00
C ASP A 325 -20.85 0.56 -12.95
N GLU A 326 -22.07 0.83 -13.35
CA GLU A 326 -22.86 0.01 -14.28
C GLU A 326 -22.17 -0.25 -15.64
N ILE A 327 -21.37 0.69 -16.13
CA ILE A 327 -20.63 0.56 -17.40
C ILE A 327 -19.49 -0.44 -17.24
N LEU A 328 -18.76 -0.35 -16.13
CA LEU A 328 -17.63 -1.24 -15.84
C LEU A 328 -18.12 -2.66 -15.58
N ASP A 329 -19.18 -2.80 -14.81
CA ASP A 329 -19.83 -4.06 -14.55
C ASP A 329 -20.30 -4.73 -15.84
N ARG A 330 -20.91 -3.98 -16.76
CA ARG A 330 -21.42 -4.53 -18.02
C ARG A 330 -20.29 -5.02 -18.93
N ILE A 331 -19.14 -4.33 -18.99
CA ILE A 331 -17.97 -4.83 -19.74
C ILE A 331 -17.45 -6.13 -19.14
N CYS A 332 -17.37 -6.23 -17.81
CA CYS A 332 -16.94 -7.46 -17.15
C CYS A 332 -17.92 -8.61 -17.37
N GLU A 333 -19.21 -8.35 -17.33
CA GLU A 333 -20.25 -9.33 -17.62
C GLU A 333 -20.16 -9.85 -19.06
N LEU A 334 -20.04 -8.96 -20.06
CA LEU A 334 -19.87 -9.35 -21.46
C LEU A 334 -18.57 -10.14 -21.68
N ALA A 335 -17.50 -9.82 -20.94
CA ALA A 335 -16.28 -10.63 -20.99
C ALA A 335 -16.51 -12.05 -20.50
N VAL A 336 -17.28 -12.25 -19.42
CA VAL A 336 -17.65 -13.58 -18.93
C VAL A 336 -18.52 -14.32 -19.94
N VAL A 337 -19.55 -13.68 -20.46
CA VAL A 337 -20.45 -14.27 -21.52
C VAL A 337 -19.65 -14.74 -22.72
N TRP A 338 -18.71 -13.91 -23.17
CA TRP A 338 -17.89 -14.28 -24.33
C TRP A 338 -16.94 -15.46 -24.00
N VAL A 339 -16.33 -15.50 -22.77
CA VAL A 339 -15.48 -16.62 -22.34
C VAL A 339 -16.29 -17.92 -22.27
N LEU A 340 -17.52 -17.89 -21.75
CA LEU A 340 -18.42 -19.06 -21.71
C LEU A 340 -18.69 -19.63 -23.10
N ASN A 341 -18.80 -18.77 -24.11
CA ASN A 341 -19.01 -19.19 -25.51
C ASN A 341 -17.69 -19.57 -26.21
N ASN A 342 -16.53 -19.35 -25.59
CA ASN A 342 -15.20 -19.56 -26.17
C ASN A 342 -14.26 -20.29 -25.19
N GLN A 343 -14.64 -21.49 -24.76
CA GLN A 343 -13.85 -22.26 -23.78
C GLN A 343 -12.55 -22.84 -24.35
N THR A 344 -12.44 -22.97 -25.68
CA THR A 344 -11.18 -23.35 -26.34
C THR A 344 -10.23 -22.13 -26.33
N PRO A 345 -9.01 -22.24 -25.75
CA PRO A 345 -8.08 -21.14 -25.69
C PRO A 345 -7.75 -20.56 -27.07
N ILE A 346 -7.83 -19.24 -27.16
CA ILE A 346 -7.38 -18.48 -28.33
C ILE A 346 -6.10 -17.78 -27.96
N THR A 347 -4.98 -18.16 -28.57
CA THR A 347 -3.67 -17.56 -28.28
C THR A 347 -3.71 -16.05 -28.48
N LEU A 348 -3.21 -15.30 -27.49
CA LEU A 348 -3.12 -13.85 -27.57
C LEU A 348 -1.92 -13.45 -28.44
N GLU A 349 -2.17 -12.64 -29.46
CA GLU A 349 -1.13 -11.99 -30.24
C GLU A 349 -0.47 -10.86 -29.43
N LYS A 350 0.73 -10.43 -29.83
CA LYS A 350 1.44 -9.33 -29.18
C LYS A 350 0.57 -8.07 -29.08
N THR A 351 0.38 -7.59 -27.89
CA THR A 351 -0.38 -6.36 -27.60
C THR A 351 0.40 -5.10 -27.98
N ASN A 352 -0.31 -4.03 -28.33
CA ASN A 352 0.29 -2.72 -28.63
C ASN A 352 0.21 -1.75 -27.42
N TYR A 353 -0.06 -2.27 -26.25
CA TYR A 353 -0.11 -1.56 -24.95
C TYR A 353 0.68 -2.34 -23.90
N ARG A 354 1.11 -1.62 -22.86
CA ARG A 354 1.90 -2.15 -21.75
C ARG A 354 1.27 -1.70 -20.42
N ARG A 355 0.18 -2.32 -20.02
CA ARG A 355 -0.49 -2.05 -18.75
C ARG A 355 -0.93 -3.35 -18.08
#